data_8a913306d62094d847d4a7cd5c591818
#
_entry.id   8a913306d62094d847d4a7cd5c591818
#
_cell.length_a   1.000
_cell.length_b   1.000
_cell.length_c   1.000
_cell.angle_alpha   90.00
_cell.angle_beta   90.00
_cell.angle_gamma   90.00
#
_symmetry.space_group_name_H-M   'P 1'
#
loop_
_entity.id
_entity.type
_entity.pdbx_description
1 polymer ?
#
loop_
_entity_poly.entity_id
_entity_poly.type
_entity_poly.pdbx_seq_one_letter_code
_entity_poly.pdbx_strand_id
1 'polypeptide(L)'
;MGYWVPIIQGIGLLLSWQAQQQQSRDQQSQYAAQAAEYTRYANEQYRINQKKMGNLRLQSLRKQDELRVLGQLQGHEIKIQGRRATAYISAQTGSSGAVVGYGTPGQIEFEQVLTANRASANMVNRANLTAHNLEVSTDRQLDVMQDSAELAKSSMLAKAKWATASAAALEASRLIEGAGTLLTGTGTMVQTQYMMPEKERLDWFRS
;
A
#
# COMPACT_ATOMS: atom_id res chain seq x y z
N MET A 1 -2.40 41.03 59.22
CA MET A 1 -1.83 39.82 58.50
C MET A 1 -2.72 39.30 57.39
N GLY A 2 -3.61 40.06 56.76
CA GLY A 2 -4.60 39.56 55.79
C GLY A 2 -4.28 39.75 54.31
N TYR A 3 -3.22 40.44 53.93
CA TYR A 3 -2.98 40.85 52.53
C TYR A 3 -2.30 39.84 51.62
N TRP A 4 -1.75 38.73 52.19
CA TRP A 4 -0.99 37.75 51.42
C TRP A 4 -1.84 36.60 50.80
N VAL A 5 -3.03 36.37 51.32
CA VAL A 5 -3.87 35.24 50.87
C VAL A 5 -4.33 35.37 49.43
N PRO A 6 -4.83 36.52 48.92
CA PRO A 6 -5.28 36.62 47.51
C PRO A 6 -4.09 36.58 46.52
N ILE A 7 -2.91 37.07 46.93
CA ILE A 7 -1.71 37.03 46.07
C ILE A 7 -1.22 35.57 45.89
N ILE A 8 -1.20 34.78 46.97
CA ILE A 8 -0.81 33.37 46.93
C ILE A 8 -1.79 32.54 46.11
N GLN A 9 -3.09 32.82 46.20
CA GLN A 9 -4.11 32.14 45.38
C GLN A 9 -4.00 32.51 43.89
N GLY A 10 -3.69 33.76 43.56
CA GLY A 10 -3.45 34.19 42.19
C GLY A 10 -2.20 33.54 41.55
N ILE A 11 -1.11 33.42 42.32
CA ILE A 11 0.10 32.74 41.86
C ILE A 11 -0.14 31.23 41.67
N GLY A 12 -0.88 30.59 42.58
CA GLY A 12 -1.25 29.17 42.47
C GLY A 12 -2.08 28.89 41.23
N LEU A 13 -3.05 29.76 40.89
CA LEU A 13 -3.85 29.64 39.66
C LEU A 13 -3.02 29.85 38.39
N LEU A 14 -2.10 30.79 38.37
CA LEU A 14 -1.20 31.01 37.25
C LEU A 14 -0.24 29.81 37.02
N LEU A 15 0.30 29.27 38.09
CA LEU A 15 1.20 28.08 38.00
C LEU A 15 0.42 26.84 37.53
N SER A 16 -0.78 26.60 38.04
CA SER A 16 -1.61 25.48 37.60
C SER A 16 -2.02 25.62 36.13
N TRP A 17 -2.36 26.83 35.69
CA TRP A 17 -2.67 27.12 34.29
C TRP A 17 -1.44 26.92 33.38
N GLN A 18 -0.25 27.34 33.83
CA GLN A 18 0.99 27.14 33.07
C GLN A 18 1.35 25.66 32.95
N ALA A 19 1.20 24.89 34.03
CA ALA A 19 1.43 23.44 34.02
C ALA A 19 0.45 22.70 33.07
N GLN A 20 -0.83 23.10 33.10
CA GLN A 20 -1.86 22.53 32.21
C GLN A 20 -1.62 22.92 30.74
N GLN A 21 -1.12 24.14 30.50
CA GLN A 21 -0.68 24.57 29.17
C GLN A 21 0.48 23.74 28.63
N GLN A 22 1.44 23.43 29.48
CA GLN A 22 2.61 22.63 29.08
C GLN A 22 2.21 21.19 28.75
N GLN A 23 1.40 20.57 29.59
CA GLN A 23 0.88 19.22 29.38
C GLN A 23 0.07 19.10 28.08
N SER A 24 -0.77 20.07 27.76
CA SER A 24 -1.55 20.06 26.53
C SER A 24 -0.70 20.30 25.26
N ARG A 25 0.37 21.09 25.35
CA ARG A 25 1.34 21.25 24.26
C ARG A 25 2.11 19.95 24.00
N ASP A 26 2.50 19.24 25.05
CA ASP A 26 3.20 17.96 24.93
C ASP A 26 2.30 16.92 24.28
N GLN A 27 1.02 16.83 24.67
CA GLN A 27 0.06 15.95 24.04
C GLN A 27 -0.19 16.32 22.56
N GLN A 28 -0.31 17.60 22.24
CA GLN A 28 -0.46 18.08 20.86
C GLN A 28 0.75 17.71 20.01
N SER A 29 1.96 17.88 20.54
CA SER A 29 3.20 17.49 19.85
C SER A 29 3.28 15.99 19.61
N GLN A 30 2.82 15.17 20.57
CA GLN A 30 2.74 13.72 20.42
C GLN A 30 1.75 13.30 19.31
N TYR A 31 0.55 13.89 19.25
CA TYR A 31 -0.40 13.60 18.17
C TYR A 31 0.11 14.07 16.81
N ALA A 32 0.77 15.21 16.73
CA ALA A 32 1.39 15.68 15.50
C ALA A 32 2.51 14.74 15.02
N ALA A 33 3.35 14.27 15.95
CA ALA A 33 4.40 13.28 15.68
C ALA A 33 3.79 11.95 15.19
N GLN A 34 2.74 11.45 15.85
CA GLN A 34 2.03 10.23 15.43
C GLN A 34 1.41 10.38 14.03
N ALA A 35 0.81 11.53 13.72
CA ALA A 35 0.24 11.80 12.40
C ALA A 35 1.32 11.79 11.31
N ALA A 36 2.47 12.41 11.58
CA ALA A 36 3.63 12.40 10.67
C ALA A 36 4.17 10.99 10.47
N GLU A 37 4.27 10.19 11.53
CA GLU A 37 4.72 8.81 11.48
C GLU A 37 3.76 7.92 10.68
N TYR A 38 2.44 8.01 10.91
CA TYR A 38 1.45 7.29 10.11
C TYR A 38 1.53 7.66 8.63
N THR A 39 1.70 8.93 8.32
CA THR A 39 1.82 9.40 6.93
C THR A 39 3.09 8.86 6.27
N ARG A 40 4.23 8.89 6.97
CA ARG A 40 5.50 8.34 6.51
C ARG A 40 5.38 6.84 6.26
N TYR A 41 4.84 6.10 7.23
CA TYR A 41 4.65 4.66 7.13
C TYR A 41 3.72 4.27 5.98
N ALA A 42 2.60 4.99 5.80
CA ALA A 42 1.69 4.78 4.68
C ALA A 42 2.38 4.92 3.32
N ASN A 43 3.18 5.95 3.15
CA ASN A 43 3.91 6.20 1.91
C ASN A 43 5.02 5.18 1.67
N GLU A 44 5.73 4.77 2.71
CA GLU A 44 6.80 3.78 2.62
C GLU A 44 6.26 2.39 2.28
N GLN A 45 5.20 1.94 2.93
CA GLN A 45 4.52 0.68 2.63
C GLN A 45 3.95 0.66 1.21
N TYR A 46 3.34 1.75 0.77
CA TYR A 46 2.85 1.88 -0.59
C TYR A 46 4.00 1.75 -1.61
N ARG A 47 5.15 2.42 -1.37
CA ARG A 47 6.34 2.32 -2.22
C ARG A 47 6.91 0.91 -2.27
N ILE A 48 6.94 0.20 -1.13
CA ILE A 48 7.39 -1.19 -1.07
C ILE A 48 6.47 -2.09 -1.90
N ASN A 49 5.16 -1.92 -1.77
CA ASN A 49 4.19 -2.68 -2.54
C ASN A 49 4.30 -2.40 -4.04
N GLN A 50 4.49 -1.17 -4.45
CA GLN A 50 4.74 -0.80 -5.85
C GLN A 50 5.99 -1.50 -6.41
N LYS A 51 7.09 -1.57 -5.65
CA LYS A 51 8.29 -2.30 -6.06
C LYS A 51 8.03 -3.80 -6.20
N LYS A 52 7.26 -4.40 -5.26
CA LYS A 52 6.87 -5.82 -5.32
C LYS A 52 6.04 -6.11 -6.57
N MET A 53 5.07 -5.26 -6.89
CA MET A 53 4.24 -5.38 -8.11
C MET A 53 5.10 -5.26 -9.37
N GLY A 54 6.03 -4.31 -9.44
CA GLY A 54 6.98 -4.18 -10.55
C GLY A 54 7.83 -5.44 -10.74
N ASN A 55 8.37 -6.00 -9.66
CA ASN A 55 9.15 -7.23 -9.71
C ASN A 55 8.31 -8.43 -10.17
N LEU A 56 7.08 -8.57 -9.67
CA LEU A 56 6.17 -9.65 -10.08
C LEU A 56 5.87 -9.56 -11.57
N ARG A 57 5.62 -8.36 -12.09
CA ARG A 57 5.38 -8.13 -13.52
C ARG A 57 6.59 -8.53 -14.37
N LEU A 58 7.80 -8.13 -13.97
CA LEU A 58 9.03 -8.50 -14.68
C LEU A 58 9.27 -10.02 -14.67
N GLN A 59 9.03 -10.69 -13.54
CA GLN A 59 9.13 -12.14 -13.43
C GLN A 59 8.11 -12.84 -14.33
N SER A 60 6.87 -12.36 -14.38
CA SER A 60 5.84 -12.89 -15.24
C SER A 60 6.20 -12.76 -16.71
N LEU A 61 6.68 -11.59 -17.15
CA LEU A 61 7.11 -11.37 -18.53
C LEU A 61 8.25 -12.33 -18.94
N ARG A 62 9.28 -12.48 -18.09
CA ARG A 62 10.37 -13.43 -18.35
C ARG A 62 9.84 -14.87 -18.49
N LYS A 63 8.94 -15.27 -17.61
CA LYS A 63 8.37 -16.61 -17.64
C LYS A 63 7.48 -16.86 -18.87
N GLN A 64 6.75 -15.83 -19.33
CA GLN A 64 6.00 -15.89 -20.58
C GLN A 64 6.92 -16.07 -21.78
N ASP A 65 8.02 -15.32 -21.85
CA ASP A 65 8.99 -15.42 -22.93
C ASP A 65 9.67 -16.81 -22.92
N GLU A 66 10.06 -17.32 -21.76
CA GLU A 66 10.60 -18.68 -21.61
C GLU A 66 9.62 -19.74 -22.13
N LEU A 67 8.34 -19.64 -21.77
CA LEU A 67 7.31 -20.58 -22.23
C LEU A 67 7.13 -20.52 -23.74
N ARG A 68 7.13 -19.34 -24.35
CA ARG A 68 7.03 -19.18 -25.81
C ARG A 68 8.24 -19.77 -26.53
N VAL A 69 9.45 -19.48 -26.04
CA VAL A 69 10.70 -19.99 -26.60
C VAL A 69 10.74 -21.54 -26.49
N LEU A 70 10.40 -22.07 -25.31
CA LEU A 70 10.33 -23.54 -25.14
C LEU A 70 9.31 -24.18 -26.08
N GLY A 71 8.14 -23.57 -26.23
CA GLY A 71 7.13 -24.06 -27.16
C GLY A 71 7.61 -24.06 -28.62
N GLN A 72 8.35 -23.04 -29.04
CA GLN A 72 8.96 -22.97 -30.38
C GLN A 72 10.05 -24.03 -30.57
N LEU A 73 10.93 -24.20 -29.56
CA LEU A 73 12.00 -25.21 -29.62
C LEU A 73 11.43 -26.63 -29.71
N GLN A 74 10.45 -26.96 -28.86
CA GLN A 74 9.77 -28.26 -28.89
C GLN A 74 9.02 -28.47 -30.20
N GLY A 75 8.33 -27.45 -30.71
CA GLY A 75 7.68 -27.49 -32.00
C GLY A 75 8.65 -27.72 -33.15
N HIS A 76 9.85 -27.11 -33.11
CA HIS A 76 10.91 -27.32 -34.08
C HIS A 76 11.47 -28.75 -34.02
N GLU A 77 11.68 -29.26 -32.80
CA GLU A 77 12.15 -30.64 -32.61
C GLU A 77 11.17 -31.69 -33.18
N ILE A 78 9.87 -31.52 -32.94
CA ILE A 78 8.81 -32.36 -33.52
C ILE A 78 8.90 -32.36 -35.06
N LYS A 79 9.14 -31.20 -35.69
CA LYS A 79 9.31 -31.11 -37.15
C LYS A 79 10.56 -31.87 -37.64
N ILE A 80 11.67 -31.76 -36.90
CA ILE A 80 12.90 -32.50 -37.24
C ILE A 80 12.65 -33.99 -37.13
N GLN A 81 12.01 -34.44 -36.05
CA GLN A 81 11.68 -35.87 -35.88
C GLN A 81 10.76 -36.36 -37.00
N GLY A 82 9.73 -35.57 -37.37
CA GLY A 82 8.88 -35.88 -38.51
C GLY A 82 9.64 -36.02 -39.80
N ARG A 83 10.57 -35.11 -40.12
CA ARG A 83 11.43 -35.20 -41.32
C ARG A 83 12.33 -36.40 -41.28
N ARG A 84 12.91 -36.78 -40.13
CA ARG A 84 13.73 -38.00 -39.99
C ARG A 84 12.90 -39.26 -40.22
N ALA A 85 11.68 -39.31 -39.69
CA ALA A 85 10.77 -40.44 -39.92
C ALA A 85 10.41 -40.55 -41.39
N THR A 86 10.11 -39.44 -42.07
CA THR A 86 9.84 -39.42 -43.52
C THR A 86 11.06 -39.91 -44.32
N ALA A 87 12.27 -39.40 -43.99
CA ALA A 87 13.49 -39.82 -44.66
C ALA A 87 13.77 -41.34 -44.49
N TYR A 88 13.47 -41.90 -43.30
CA TYR A 88 13.59 -43.33 -43.03
C TYR A 88 12.61 -44.13 -43.89
N ILE A 89 11.35 -43.70 -43.98
CA ILE A 89 10.33 -44.36 -44.82
C ILE A 89 10.73 -44.27 -46.27
N SER A 90 11.20 -43.13 -46.79
CA SER A 90 11.67 -42.96 -48.16
C SER A 90 12.86 -43.91 -48.49
N ALA A 91 13.82 -44.04 -47.56
CA ALA A 91 14.97 -44.96 -47.73
C ALA A 91 14.53 -46.43 -47.78
N GLN A 92 13.61 -46.82 -46.89
CA GLN A 92 13.07 -48.15 -46.84
C GLN A 92 12.27 -48.51 -48.14
N THR A 93 11.46 -47.54 -48.60
CA THR A 93 10.69 -47.68 -49.86
C THR A 93 11.60 -47.80 -51.04
N GLY A 94 12.65 -46.96 -51.14
CA GLY A 94 13.64 -47.05 -52.20
C GLY A 94 14.39 -48.41 -52.23
N SER A 95 14.74 -48.96 -51.06
CA SER A 95 15.40 -50.27 -50.95
C SER A 95 14.50 -51.45 -51.35
N SER A 96 13.17 -51.30 -51.26
CA SER A 96 12.21 -52.32 -51.69
C SER A 96 11.87 -52.25 -53.18
N GLY A 97 12.44 -51.31 -53.93
CA GLY A 97 12.18 -51.15 -55.38
C GLY A 97 10.91 -50.42 -55.72
N ALA A 98 10.19 -49.91 -54.71
CA ALA A 98 9.01 -49.01 -54.89
C ALA A 98 9.44 -47.59 -55.23
N VAL A 99 8.61 -46.85 -55.96
CA VAL A 99 8.90 -45.47 -56.33
C VAL A 99 8.60 -44.55 -55.14
N VAL A 100 9.63 -43.85 -54.66
CA VAL A 100 9.51 -42.90 -53.58
C VAL A 100 8.60 -41.71 -53.97
N GLY A 101 7.68 -41.32 -53.10
CA GLY A 101 6.80 -40.19 -53.32
C GLY A 101 5.54 -40.48 -54.15
N TYR A 102 5.32 -41.77 -54.63
CA TYR A 102 4.16 -42.17 -55.41
C TYR A 102 3.42 -43.34 -54.75
N GLY A 103 2.11 -43.43 -55.02
CA GLY A 103 1.25 -44.49 -54.47
C GLY A 103 1.15 -44.48 -52.95
N THR A 104 0.99 -45.68 -52.36
CA THR A 104 0.83 -45.81 -50.89
C THR A 104 2.01 -45.26 -50.07
N PRO A 105 3.30 -45.46 -50.47
CA PRO A 105 4.43 -44.86 -49.77
C PRO A 105 4.38 -43.33 -49.75
N GLY A 106 4.05 -42.69 -50.86
CA GLY A 106 3.94 -41.23 -50.93
C GLY A 106 2.82 -40.68 -50.05
N GLN A 107 1.72 -41.39 -49.89
CA GLN A 107 0.65 -41.01 -48.95
C GLN A 107 1.13 -41.09 -47.51
N ILE A 108 1.85 -42.13 -47.12
CA ILE A 108 2.39 -42.28 -45.76
C ILE A 108 3.40 -41.18 -45.46
N GLU A 109 4.31 -40.85 -46.39
CA GLU A 109 5.26 -39.74 -46.23
C GLU A 109 4.54 -38.39 -45.99
N PHE A 110 3.52 -38.11 -46.82
CA PHE A 110 2.72 -36.90 -46.71
C PHE A 110 1.98 -36.83 -45.36
N GLU A 111 1.35 -37.91 -44.92
CA GLU A 111 0.65 -37.99 -43.63
C GLU A 111 1.60 -37.79 -42.45
N GLN A 112 2.82 -38.33 -42.51
CA GLN A 112 3.83 -38.10 -41.46
C GLN A 112 4.25 -36.66 -41.37
N VAL A 113 4.50 -35.98 -42.50
CA VAL A 113 4.84 -34.57 -42.53
C VAL A 113 3.68 -33.70 -41.99
N LEU A 114 2.45 -34.03 -42.41
CA LEU A 114 1.23 -33.31 -41.99
C LEU A 114 1.01 -33.48 -40.49
N THR A 115 1.16 -34.68 -39.95
CA THR A 115 1.03 -35.00 -38.54
C THR A 115 2.08 -34.26 -37.69
N ALA A 116 3.35 -34.28 -38.12
CA ALA A 116 4.43 -33.57 -37.46
C ALA A 116 4.18 -32.03 -37.46
N ASN A 117 3.72 -31.48 -38.57
CA ASN A 117 3.37 -30.05 -38.64
C ASN A 117 2.21 -29.69 -37.73
N ARG A 118 1.15 -30.51 -37.69
CA ARG A 118 0.01 -30.29 -36.76
C ARG A 118 0.44 -30.40 -35.29
N ALA A 119 1.25 -31.43 -34.94
CA ALA A 119 1.75 -31.60 -33.59
C ALA A 119 2.64 -30.45 -33.17
N SER A 120 3.51 -29.96 -34.06
CA SER A 120 4.33 -28.75 -33.81
C SER A 120 3.48 -27.49 -33.57
N ALA A 121 2.50 -27.25 -34.43
CA ALA A 121 1.59 -26.12 -34.30
C ALA A 121 0.80 -26.17 -32.99
N ASN A 122 0.32 -27.35 -32.61
CA ASN A 122 -0.39 -27.59 -31.37
C ASN A 122 0.50 -27.31 -30.15
N MET A 123 1.78 -27.67 -30.18
CA MET A 123 2.75 -27.43 -29.12
C MET A 123 2.97 -25.90 -28.93
N VAL A 124 3.22 -25.19 -30.02
CA VAL A 124 3.38 -23.73 -30.01
C VAL A 124 2.11 -23.03 -29.49
N ASN A 125 0.93 -23.45 -29.94
CA ASN A 125 -0.34 -22.90 -29.50
C ASN A 125 -0.57 -23.16 -28.01
N ARG A 126 -0.26 -24.36 -27.51
CA ARG A 126 -0.35 -24.66 -26.05
C ARG A 126 0.59 -23.78 -25.24
N ALA A 127 1.83 -23.60 -25.69
CA ALA A 127 2.79 -22.70 -25.02
C ALA A 127 2.30 -21.27 -24.98
N ASN A 128 1.75 -20.75 -26.08
CA ASN A 128 1.18 -19.41 -26.16
C ASN A 128 -0.04 -19.25 -25.26
N LEU A 129 -0.94 -20.25 -25.20
CA LEU A 129 -2.08 -20.26 -24.29
C LEU A 129 -1.64 -20.26 -22.82
N THR A 130 -0.63 -21.07 -22.50
CA THR A 130 -0.08 -21.12 -21.12
C THR A 130 0.55 -19.77 -20.74
N ALA A 131 1.31 -19.15 -21.65
CA ALA A 131 1.88 -17.82 -21.46
C ALA A 131 0.78 -16.75 -21.27
N HIS A 132 -0.28 -16.79 -22.06
CA HIS A 132 -1.42 -15.88 -21.94
C HIS A 132 -2.19 -16.09 -20.62
N ASN A 133 -2.43 -17.33 -20.22
CA ASN A 133 -3.07 -17.62 -18.92
C ASN A 133 -2.23 -17.11 -17.74
N LEU A 134 -0.90 -17.21 -17.84
CA LEU A 134 0.01 -16.65 -16.86
C LEU A 134 -0.08 -15.13 -16.81
N GLU A 135 -0.18 -14.46 -17.96
CA GLU A 135 -0.41 -13.01 -18.06
C GLU A 135 -1.68 -12.60 -17.34
N VAL A 136 -2.82 -13.19 -17.71
CA VAL A 136 -4.14 -12.89 -17.11
C VAL A 136 -4.14 -13.16 -15.60
N SER A 137 -3.52 -14.24 -15.14
CA SER A 137 -3.44 -14.54 -13.71
C SER A 137 -2.55 -13.55 -12.97
N THR A 138 -1.47 -13.10 -13.58
CA THR A 138 -0.57 -12.10 -13.00
C THR A 138 -1.25 -10.74 -12.92
N ASP A 139 -1.96 -10.32 -13.97
CA ASP A 139 -2.68 -9.04 -13.97
C ASP A 139 -3.73 -9.01 -12.85
N ARG A 140 -4.51 -10.09 -12.68
CA ARG A 140 -5.45 -10.21 -11.55
C ARG A 140 -4.76 -10.13 -10.18
N GLN A 141 -3.59 -10.73 -10.03
CA GLN A 141 -2.81 -10.63 -8.79
C GLN A 141 -2.32 -9.21 -8.56
N LEU A 142 -1.88 -8.51 -9.61
CA LEU A 142 -1.44 -7.12 -9.53
C LEU A 142 -2.59 -6.19 -9.13
N ASP A 143 -3.78 -6.38 -9.70
CA ASP A 143 -4.99 -5.61 -9.35
C ASP A 143 -5.33 -5.79 -7.86
N VAL A 144 -5.39 -7.03 -7.38
CA VAL A 144 -5.66 -7.31 -5.95
C VAL A 144 -4.57 -6.71 -5.04
N MET A 145 -3.30 -6.77 -5.44
CA MET A 145 -2.20 -6.16 -4.69
C MET A 145 -2.29 -4.63 -4.69
N GLN A 146 -2.69 -4.02 -5.80
CA GLN A 146 -2.89 -2.58 -5.90
C GLN A 146 -4.03 -2.13 -4.98
N ASP A 147 -5.20 -2.77 -5.08
CA ASP A 147 -6.36 -2.46 -4.24
C ASP A 147 -6.03 -2.60 -2.75
N SER A 148 -5.34 -3.66 -2.37
CA SER A 148 -4.92 -3.88 -0.98
C SER A 148 -3.91 -2.83 -0.51
N ALA A 149 -2.99 -2.39 -1.37
CA ALA A 149 -2.01 -1.35 -1.06
C ALA A 149 -2.67 0.02 -0.91
N GLU A 150 -3.66 0.35 -1.75
CA GLU A 150 -4.44 1.59 -1.67
C GLU A 150 -5.32 1.61 -0.43
N LEU A 151 -5.97 0.50 -0.09
CA LEU A 151 -6.76 0.37 1.13
C LEU A 151 -5.89 0.52 2.38
N ALA A 152 -4.72 -0.11 2.42
CA ALA A 152 -3.78 0.02 3.53
C ALA A 152 -3.29 1.46 3.67
N LYS A 153 -2.95 2.14 2.55
CA LYS A 153 -2.55 3.54 2.53
C LYS A 153 -3.67 4.45 3.04
N SER A 154 -4.88 4.29 2.53
CA SER A 154 -6.04 5.11 2.92
C SER A 154 -6.38 4.93 4.40
N SER A 155 -6.31 3.71 4.94
CA SER A 155 -6.55 3.44 6.35
C SER A 155 -5.51 4.10 7.26
N MET A 156 -4.24 4.11 6.88
CA MET A 156 -3.17 4.79 7.62
C MET A 156 -3.30 6.30 7.54
N LEU A 157 -3.66 6.85 6.37
CA LEU A 157 -3.95 8.28 6.23
C LEU A 157 -5.18 8.72 7.02
N ALA A 158 -6.19 7.86 7.15
CA ALA A 158 -7.33 8.12 8.03
C ALA A 158 -6.91 8.20 9.50
N LYS A 159 -6.02 7.31 9.96
CA LYS A 159 -5.43 7.38 11.30
C LYS A 159 -4.62 8.67 11.50
N ALA A 160 -3.83 9.08 10.50
CA ALA A 160 -3.09 10.34 10.54
C ALA A 160 -4.05 11.55 10.65
N LYS A 161 -5.12 11.58 9.86
CA LYS A 161 -6.16 12.64 9.94
C LYS A 161 -6.86 12.64 11.29
N TRP A 162 -7.16 11.47 11.86
CA TRP A 162 -7.74 11.38 13.19
C TRP A 162 -6.78 11.95 14.25
N ALA A 163 -5.50 11.64 14.19
CA ALA A 163 -4.50 12.16 15.11
C ALA A 163 -4.38 13.71 15.00
N THR A 164 -4.38 14.26 13.77
CA THR A 164 -4.39 15.72 13.58
C THR A 164 -5.67 16.37 14.09
N ALA A 165 -6.83 15.77 13.87
CA ALA A 165 -8.11 16.26 14.39
C ALA A 165 -8.15 16.22 15.91
N SER A 166 -7.59 15.18 16.55
CA SER A 166 -7.47 15.08 18.00
C SER A 166 -6.55 16.16 18.57
N ALA A 167 -5.46 16.49 17.90
CA ALA A 167 -4.58 17.60 18.26
C ALA A 167 -5.32 18.94 18.21
N ALA A 168 -6.08 19.19 17.15
CA ALA A 168 -6.88 20.41 16.99
C ALA A 168 -8.02 20.50 18.01
N ALA A 169 -8.68 19.40 18.35
CA ALA A 169 -9.72 19.34 19.39
C ALA A 169 -9.16 19.67 20.77
N LEU A 170 -7.95 19.19 21.10
CA LEU A 170 -7.25 19.55 22.33
C LEU A 170 -6.93 21.05 22.40
N GLU A 171 -6.57 21.64 21.29
CA GLU A 171 -6.32 23.09 21.21
C GLU A 171 -7.60 23.89 21.44
N ALA A 172 -8.71 23.48 20.84
CA ALA A 172 -10.00 24.11 21.02
C ALA A 172 -10.53 23.99 22.47
N SER A 173 -10.44 22.78 23.07
CA SER A 173 -10.85 22.56 24.46
C SER A 173 -10.03 23.39 25.44
N ARG A 174 -8.74 23.56 25.19
CA ARG A 174 -7.82 24.38 25.98
C ARG A 174 -8.21 25.87 25.98
N LEU A 175 -8.63 26.38 24.82
CA LEU A 175 -9.09 27.78 24.74
C LEU A 175 -10.36 27.98 25.57
N ILE A 176 -11.26 27.02 25.57
CA ILE A 176 -12.51 27.05 26.34
C ILE A 176 -12.22 26.92 27.85
N GLU A 177 -11.37 25.98 28.25
CA GLU A 177 -10.98 25.82 29.66
C GLU A 177 -10.19 27.00 30.18
N GLY A 178 -9.29 27.58 29.38
CA GLY A 178 -8.55 28.79 29.72
C GLY A 178 -9.46 30.00 29.94
N ALA A 179 -10.46 30.15 29.09
CA ALA A 179 -11.48 31.21 29.27
C ALA A 179 -12.35 30.96 30.52
N GLY A 180 -12.72 29.69 30.77
CA GLY A 180 -13.50 29.29 31.95
C GLY A 180 -12.74 29.53 33.27
N THR A 181 -11.46 29.20 33.34
CA THR A 181 -10.62 29.42 34.54
C THR A 181 -10.38 30.90 34.81
N LEU A 182 -10.23 31.71 33.77
CA LEU A 182 -10.13 33.16 33.94
C LEU A 182 -11.44 33.76 34.47
N LEU A 183 -12.60 33.33 33.97
CA LEU A 183 -13.90 33.80 34.41
C LEU A 183 -14.22 33.36 35.85
N THR A 184 -13.92 32.15 36.24
CA THR A 184 -14.10 31.65 37.61
C THR A 184 -13.09 32.31 38.59
N GLY A 185 -11.84 32.51 38.14
CA GLY A 185 -10.80 33.21 38.94
C GLY A 185 -11.16 34.65 39.20
N THR A 186 -11.68 35.38 38.21
CA THR A 186 -12.15 36.75 38.40
C THR A 186 -13.42 36.82 39.25
N GLY A 187 -14.34 35.82 39.11
CA GLY A 187 -15.54 35.70 39.94
C GLY A 187 -15.22 35.53 41.44
N THR A 188 -14.25 34.68 41.76
CA THR A 188 -13.81 34.48 43.16
C THR A 188 -13.05 35.69 43.72
N MET A 189 -12.27 36.40 42.91
CA MET A 189 -11.65 37.66 43.33
C MET A 189 -12.68 38.76 43.64
N VAL A 190 -13.71 38.89 42.78
CA VAL A 190 -14.78 39.84 43.01
C VAL A 190 -15.59 39.48 44.26
N GLN A 191 -15.87 38.17 44.47
CA GLN A 191 -16.64 37.72 45.63
C GLN A 191 -15.89 37.93 46.96
N THR A 192 -14.57 37.71 46.98
CA THR A 192 -13.71 38.01 48.13
C THR A 192 -13.66 39.53 48.43
N GLN A 193 -13.69 40.36 47.39
CA GLN A 193 -13.68 41.81 47.52
C GLN A 193 -15.01 42.35 48.12
N TYR A 194 -16.13 41.69 47.77
CA TYR A 194 -17.44 42.06 48.36
C TYR A 194 -17.64 41.59 49.81
N MET A 195 -16.88 40.58 50.26
CA MET A 195 -16.93 40.11 51.65
C MET A 195 -15.97 40.85 52.59
N MET A 196 -15.15 41.76 52.08
CA MET A 196 -14.28 42.60 52.94
C MET A 196 -15.06 43.69 53.63
N PRO A 197 -14.79 44.01 54.94
CA PRO A 197 -15.38 45.14 55.64
C PRO A 197 -15.12 46.45 54.91
N GLU A 198 -16.11 47.35 54.93
CA GLU A 198 -16.13 48.59 54.16
C GLU A 198 -14.89 49.47 54.34
N LYS A 199 -14.28 49.45 55.53
CA LYS A 199 -13.03 50.17 55.85
C LYS A 199 -11.80 49.64 55.09
N GLU A 200 -11.70 48.38 54.85
CA GLU A 200 -10.56 47.80 54.14
C GLU A 200 -10.71 47.95 52.61
N ARG A 201 -11.95 48.12 52.10
CA ARG A 201 -12.22 48.40 50.67
C ARG A 201 -11.69 49.76 50.21
N LEU A 202 -11.77 50.75 51.04
CA LEU A 202 -11.37 52.15 50.71
C LEU A 202 -9.84 52.28 50.63
N ASP A 203 -9.09 51.55 51.44
CA ASP A 203 -7.63 51.57 51.41
C ASP A 203 -7.00 50.90 50.21
N TRP A 204 -7.72 49.93 49.59
CA TRP A 204 -7.26 49.22 48.40
C TRP A 204 -7.25 50.10 47.14
N PHE A 205 -8.12 51.10 47.05
CA PHE A 205 -8.20 52.07 45.95
C PHE A 205 -7.32 53.30 46.12
N ARG A 206 -6.62 53.42 47.24
CA ARG A 206 -5.74 54.58 47.55
C ARG A 206 -4.24 54.23 47.50
N SER A 207 -3.86 52.99 47.34
CA SER A 207 -2.49 52.55 47.15
C SER A 207 -2.22 52.27 45.64
#